data_5dc33a9a636ae57a93bf77c05a4994e7
#
_entry.id   5dc33a9a636ae57a93bf77c05a4994e7
#
_cell.length_a   1.000
_cell.length_b   1.000
_cell.length_c   1.000
_cell.angle_alpha   90.00
_cell.angle_beta   90.00
_cell.angle_gamma   90.00
#
_symmetry.space_group_name_H-M   'P 1'
#
loop_
_entity.id
_entity.type
_entity.pdbx_description
1 polymer ?
#
loop_
_entity_poly.entity_id
_entity_poly.type
_entity_poly.pdbx_seq_one_letter_code
_entity_poly.pdbx_strand_id
1 'polypeptide(L)'
;MKHTMILGILVFDRIKEAGKTQKVLSKHASLIRTRLGFHELSEAVCSRMGTILLVLEGQPESWEVLEKDLAEIGGIEIQKMKFDYLFK
;
A
#
# COMPACT_ATOMS: atom_id res chain seq x y z
N MET A 1 -22.09 -1.05 -8.64
CA MET A 1 -21.22 0.06 -8.17
C MET A 1 -19.82 -0.44 -7.98
N LYS A 2 -18.84 0.25 -8.57
CA LYS A 2 -17.43 -0.05 -8.34
C LYS A 2 -16.86 0.92 -7.31
N HIS A 3 -16.11 0.36 -6.37
CA HIS A 3 -15.37 1.16 -5.41
C HIS A 3 -13.89 1.07 -5.74
N THR A 4 -13.23 2.20 -5.74
CA THR A 4 -11.80 2.28 -6.00
C THR A 4 -11.15 3.18 -4.97
N MET A 5 -9.98 2.77 -4.50
CA MET A 5 -9.18 3.57 -3.60
C MET A 5 -7.72 3.46 -4.00
N ILE A 6 -7.00 4.57 -3.92
CA ILE A 6 -5.55 4.56 -4.08
C ILE A 6 -4.95 4.65 -2.70
N LEU A 7 -4.08 3.70 -2.40
CA LEU A 7 -3.37 3.64 -1.13
C LEU A 7 -1.90 3.89 -1.37
N GLY A 8 -1.36 4.93 -0.73
CA GLY A 8 0.06 5.19 -0.75
C GLY A 8 0.70 4.69 0.53
N ILE A 9 1.79 3.97 0.41
CA ILE A 9 2.51 3.41 1.53
C ILE A 9 3.95 3.91 1.48
N LEU A 10 4.37 4.59 2.54
CA LEU A 10 5.77 4.98 2.71
C LEU A 10 6.39 4.05 3.74
N VAL A 11 7.39 3.30 3.33
CA VAL A 11 8.11 2.37 4.20
C VAL A 11 9.41 3.05 4.62
N PHE A 12 9.58 3.33 5.90
CA PHE A 12 10.72 4.10 6.39
C PHE A 12 12.04 3.33 6.28
N ASP A 13 12.00 2.02 6.47
CA ASP A 13 13.16 1.15 6.29
C ASP A 13 12.75 -0.08 5.50
N ARG A 14 12.87 0.00 4.17
CA ARG A 14 12.46 -1.07 3.28
C ARG A 14 13.26 -2.36 3.48
N ILE A 15 14.48 -2.25 3.96
CA ILE A 15 15.32 -3.43 4.22
C ILE A 15 14.77 -4.20 5.41
N LYS A 16 14.37 -3.50 6.45
CA LYS A 16 13.82 -4.10 7.66
C LYS A 16 12.39 -4.61 7.46
N GLU A 17 11.57 -3.83 6.77
CA GLU A 17 10.12 -4.06 6.74
C GLU A 17 9.61 -4.72 5.46
N ALA A 18 10.47 -4.91 4.45
CA ALA A 18 10.02 -5.41 3.14
C ALA A 18 9.33 -6.77 3.24
N GLY A 19 9.87 -7.69 4.03
CA GLY A 19 9.30 -9.03 4.14
C GLY A 19 7.90 -9.04 4.75
N LYS A 20 7.70 -8.27 5.81
CA LYS A 20 6.39 -8.15 6.48
C LYS A 20 5.38 -7.46 5.57
N THR A 21 5.81 -6.40 4.92
CA THR A 21 4.96 -5.66 3.97
C THR A 21 4.52 -6.57 2.84
N GLN A 22 5.45 -7.34 2.26
CA GLN A 22 5.14 -8.25 1.17
C GLN A 22 4.14 -9.32 1.58
N LYS A 23 4.27 -9.86 2.78
CA LYS A 23 3.31 -10.85 3.29
C LYS A 23 1.90 -10.29 3.39
N VAL A 24 1.76 -9.08 3.90
CA VAL A 24 0.45 -8.43 4.00
C VAL A 24 -0.15 -8.21 2.61
N LEU A 25 0.64 -7.69 1.67
CA LEU A 25 0.15 -7.44 0.32
C LEU A 25 -0.25 -8.73 -0.37
N SER A 26 0.49 -9.82 -0.18
CA SER A 26 0.16 -11.12 -0.75
C SER A 26 -1.13 -11.69 -0.16
N LYS A 27 -1.33 -11.52 1.15
CA LYS A 27 -2.56 -11.95 1.82
C LYS A 27 -3.80 -11.28 1.23
N HIS A 28 -3.67 -10.03 0.84
CA HIS A 28 -4.77 -9.23 0.32
C HIS A 28 -4.71 -9.02 -1.20
N ALA A 29 -4.01 -9.91 -1.90
CA ALA A 29 -3.77 -9.74 -3.34
C ALA A 29 -5.05 -9.60 -4.16
N SER A 30 -6.15 -10.25 -3.74
CA SER A 30 -7.42 -10.18 -4.46
C SER A 30 -8.03 -8.77 -4.49
N LEU A 31 -7.63 -7.90 -3.57
CA LEU A 31 -8.10 -6.51 -3.52
C LEU A 31 -7.23 -5.59 -4.38
N ILE A 32 -6.05 -6.02 -4.76
CA ILE A 32 -5.07 -5.17 -5.41
C ILE A 32 -5.16 -5.33 -6.92
N ARG A 33 -5.64 -4.28 -7.58
CA ARG A 33 -5.72 -4.26 -9.04
C ARG A 33 -4.38 -3.91 -9.65
N THR A 34 -3.71 -2.93 -9.07
CA THR A 34 -2.45 -2.42 -9.59
C THR A 34 -1.52 -2.14 -8.42
N ARG A 35 -0.26 -2.49 -8.60
CA ARG A 35 0.78 -2.22 -7.62
C ARG A 35 1.97 -1.60 -8.32
N LEU A 36 2.43 -0.46 -7.80
CA LEU A 36 3.63 0.20 -8.26
C LEU A 36 4.51 0.48 -7.05
N GLY A 37 5.70 -0.11 -7.03
CA GLY A 37 6.66 0.11 -5.96
C GLY A 37 7.94 0.70 -6.50
N PHE A 38 8.56 1.61 -5.74
CA PHE A 38 9.83 2.19 -6.11
C PHE A 38 10.57 2.69 -4.88
N HIS A 39 11.86 2.88 -5.04
CA HIS A 39 12.70 3.52 -4.05
C HIS A 39 13.69 4.41 -4.77
N GLU A 40 14.12 5.46 -4.10
CA GLU A 40 15.13 6.35 -4.66
C GLU A 40 16.51 5.82 -4.36
N LEU A 41 17.37 5.90 -5.38
CA LEU A 41 18.79 5.65 -5.23
C LEU A 41 19.50 6.96 -5.43
N SER A 42 20.31 7.33 -4.47
CA SER A 42 21.18 8.50 -4.58
C SER A 42 22.61 8.01 -4.75
N GLU A 43 23.40 8.75 -5.49
CA GLU A 43 24.83 8.43 -5.67
C GLU A 43 25.57 8.42 -4.34
N ALA A 44 25.17 9.27 -3.42
CA ALA A 44 25.85 9.42 -2.14
C ALA A 44 25.35 8.42 -1.10
N VAL A 45 24.05 8.13 -1.10
CA VAL A 45 23.43 7.28 -0.07
C VAL A 45 22.33 6.46 -0.70
N CYS A 46 22.34 5.16 -0.47
CA CYS A 46 21.22 4.31 -0.84
C CYS A 46 20.08 4.57 0.14
N SER A 47 18.97 5.08 -0.34
CA SER A 47 17.83 5.34 0.51
C SER A 47 17.22 4.04 1.00
N ARG A 48 16.93 3.98 2.30
CA ARG A 48 16.20 2.85 2.87
C ARG A 48 14.70 3.00 2.75
N MET A 49 14.23 4.20 2.41
CA MET A 49 12.81 4.46 2.24
C MET A 49 12.31 3.86 0.94
N GLY A 50 11.10 3.35 0.98
CA GLY A 50 10.42 2.85 -0.20
C GLY A 50 9.01 3.38 -0.25
N THR A 51 8.49 3.55 -1.46
CA THR A 51 7.12 3.99 -1.67
C THR A 51 6.39 2.95 -2.51
N ILE A 52 5.17 2.63 -2.10
CA ILE A 52 4.32 1.70 -2.84
C ILE A 52 2.98 2.38 -3.07
N LEU A 53 2.48 2.31 -4.30
CA LEU A 53 1.14 2.75 -4.63
C LEU A 53 0.31 1.54 -5.00
N LEU A 54 -0.88 1.46 -4.42
CA LEU A 54 -1.83 0.40 -4.71
C LEU A 54 -3.12 1.01 -5.22
N VAL A 55 -3.67 0.41 -6.27
CA VAL A 55 -5.05 0.68 -6.68
C VAL A 55 -5.88 -0.49 -6.19
N LEU A 56 -6.82 -0.21 -5.29
CA LEU A 56 -7.63 -1.23 -4.65
C LEU A 56 -9.04 -1.26 -5.23
N GLU A 57 -9.57 -2.46 -5.35
CA GLU A 57 -10.94 -2.72 -5.73
C GLU A 57 -11.59 -3.62 -4.68
N GLY A 58 -12.88 -3.87 -4.83
CA GLY A 58 -13.62 -4.75 -3.93
C GLY A 58 -14.44 -3.97 -2.92
N GLN A 59 -14.73 -4.61 -1.81
CA GLN A 59 -15.57 -3.99 -0.78
C GLN A 59 -14.74 -3.13 0.15
N PRO A 60 -15.21 -1.91 0.44
CA PRO A 60 -14.46 -1.00 1.32
C PRO A 60 -14.13 -1.60 2.69
N GLU A 61 -14.97 -2.49 3.20
CA GLU A 61 -14.73 -3.15 4.48
C GLU A 61 -13.45 -4.00 4.44
N SER A 62 -13.18 -4.60 3.28
CA SER A 62 -11.97 -5.41 3.10
C SER A 62 -10.71 -4.54 3.07
N TRP A 63 -10.83 -3.30 2.60
CA TRP A 63 -9.71 -2.37 2.61
C TRP A 63 -9.30 -2.01 4.04
N GLU A 64 -10.27 -1.90 4.93
CA GLU A 64 -10.00 -1.59 6.34
C GLU A 64 -9.14 -2.68 6.99
N VAL A 65 -9.39 -3.94 6.64
CA VAL A 65 -8.58 -5.06 7.14
C VAL A 65 -7.15 -4.97 6.62
N LEU A 66 -6.99 -4.67 5.33
CA LEU A 66 -5.67 -4.46 4.74
C LEU A 66 -4.92 -3.33 5.43
N GLU A 67 -5.57 -2.18 5.64
CA GLU A 67 -4.96 -1.03 6.29
C GLU A 67 -4.54 -1.37 7.72
N LYS A 68 -5.37 -2.11 8.43
CA LYS A 68 -5.07 -2.54 9.79
C LYS A 68 -3.84 -3.45 9.83
N ASP A 69 -3.79 -4.43 8.93
CA ASP A 69 -2.66 -5.35 8.84
C ASP A 69 -1.36 -4.59 8.53
N LEU A 70 -1.43 -3.60 7.64
CA LEU A 70 -0.27 -2.76 7.33
C LEU A 70 0.15 -1.93 8.54
N ALA A 71 -0.81 -1.34 9.24
CA ALA A 71 -0.50 -0.50 10.41
C ALA A 71 0.19 -1.30 11.51
N GLU A 72 -0.10 -2.58 11.63
CA GLU A 72 0.53 -3.44 12.64
C GLU A 72 2.00 -3.73 12.38
N ILE A 73 2.47 -3.50 11.15
CA ILE A 73 3.89 -3.70 10.82
C ILE A 73 4.77 -2.71 11.57
N GLY A 74 4.30 -1.47 11.72
CA GLY A 74 5.13 -0.38 12.23
C GLY A 74 6.10 0.10 11.15
N GLY A 75 6.68 1.26 11.35
CA GLY A 75 7.68 1.80 10.42
C GLY A 75 7.15 2.12 9.03
N ILE A 76 5.85 2.32 8.88
CA ILE A 76 5.24 2.73 7.64
C ILE A 76 4.23 3.85 7.88
N GLU A 77 4.00 4.63 6.84
CA GLU A 77 2.96 5.65 6.84
C GLU A 77 2.03 5.38 5.66
N ILE A 78 0.74 5.52 5.88
CA ILE A 78 -0.28 5.25 4.88
C ILE A 78 -1.05 6.54 4.60
N GLN A 79 -1.23 6.85 3.32
CA GLN A 79 -2.11 7.90 2.85
C GLN A 79 -3.07 7.29 1.84
N LYS A 80 -4.28 7.79 1.77
CA LYS A 80 -5.28 7.20 0.90
C LYS A 80 -6.11 8.25 0.17
N MET A 81 -6.58 7.87 -1.02
CA MET A 81 -7.47 8.66 -1.84
C MET A 81 -8.68 7.80 -2.17
N LYS A 82 -9.82 8.16 -1.62
CA LYS A 82 -11.09 7.46 -1.88
C LYS A 82 -11.87 8.21 -2.95
N PHE A 83 -12.48 7.45 -3.82
CA PHE A 83 -13.30 7.99 -4.89
C PHE A 83 -14.74 7.52 -4.69
N ASP A 84 -15.65 8.46 -4.65
CA ASP A 84 -17.08 8.19 -4.44
C ASP A 84 -17.84 8.37 -5.76
N TYR A 85 -17.31 7.78 -6.82
CA TYR A 85 -17.97 7.85 -8.11
C TYR A 85 -19.06 6.80 -8.19
N LEU A 86 -20.27 7.26 -8.47
CA LEU A 86 -21.43 6.40 -8.61
C LEU A 86 -21.79 6.26 -10.07
N PHE A 87 -21.75 5.04 -10.58
CA PHE A 87 -22.29 4.72 -11.89
C PHE A 87 -23.77 4.47 -11.76
N LYS A 88 -24.53 5.13 -12.60
CA LYS A 88 -25.98 4.93 -12.65
C LYS A 88 -26.36 4.15 -13.89
#